data_b778436da48b629366aa4c7e930a33d6
#
_entry.id   b778436da48b629366aa4c7e930a33d6
#
_cell.length_a   1.000
_cell.length_b   1.000
_cell.length_c   1.000
_cell.angle_alpha   90.00
_cell.angle_beta   90.00
_cell.angle_gamma   90.00
#
_symmetry.space_group_name_H-M   'P 1'
#
loop_
_entity.id
_entity.type
_entity.pdbx_description
1 polymer ?
#
loop_
_entity_poly.entity_id
_entity_poly.type
_entity_poly.pdbx_seq_one_letter_code
_entity_poly.pdbx_strand_id
1 'polypeptide(L)'
;GIESLHGKILISLVFTTIIICIERFIILTVGKLGWMGFIRGLLAFLMAVLGSTIFDQIIFKNDIDVKMKEIRAKQINEAIPERMAYLDADIKRVTEQIDSIGRENIRIYELLSKNPVIVATDVSTTTKQTGVDKDGNPIEEKVTSVNKRNVENPLSGQAKANENALKDYNKQLNSYQQAKMQVADVVRKDYEEADTGFLEELQALFSILEESKIALGFYAFLFLFLMLLELLVVTSKGGDGNCDYDLIVEHQLNIKKNTLKQTEERLLNKKGD
;
A
#
# COMPACT_ATOMS: atom_id res chain seq x y z
N GLY A 1 11.09 1.50 10.03
CA GLY A 1 11.19 1.83 11.46
C GLY A 1 12.63 2.19 11.83
N ILE A 2 12.82 2.98 12.88
CA ILE A 2 14.17 3.31 13.36
C ILE A 2 14.66 2.13 14.19
N GLU A 3 15.47 1.27 13.58
CA GLU A 3 15.94 0.03 14.21
C GLU A 3 17.07 0.28 15.22
N SER A 4 17.83 1.38 15.11
CA SER A 4 18.95 1.64 16.00
C SER A 4 18.50 2.14 17.38
N LEU A 5 19.04 1.53 18.45
CA LEU A 5 18.78 1.94 19.83
C LEU A 5 19.11 3.44 20.05
N HIS A 6 20.19 3.92 19.43
CA HIS A 6 20.59 5.33 19.48
C HIS A 6 19.55 6.27 18.85
N GLY A 7 18.93 5.87 17.73
CA GLY A 7 17.87 6.62 17.08
C GLY A 7 16.62 6.74 17.96
N LYS A 8 16.23 5.65 18.62
CA LYS A 8 15.09 5.62 19.55
C LYS A 8 15.32 6.54 20.75
N ILE A 9 16.52 6.50 21.34
CA ILE A 9 16.90 7.37 22.46
C ILE A 9 16.92 8.83 22.03
N LEU A 10 17.48 9.15 20.87
CA LEU A 10 17.58 10.54 20.37
C LEU A 10 16.19 11.14 20.13
N ILE A 11 15.28 10.38 19.48
CA ILE A 11 13.90 10.82 19.26
C ILE A 11 13.16 11.03 20.58
N SER A 12 13.27 10.09 21.53
CA SER A 12 12.66 10.23 22.85
C SER A 12 13.15 11.47 23.57
N LEU A 13 14.46 11.77 23.50
CA LEU A 13 15.06 12.95 24.13
C LEU A 13 14.55 14.25 23.47
N VAL A 14 14.48 14.30 22.13
CA VAL A 14 13.93 15.44 21.41
C VAL A 14 12.47 15.66 21.77
N PHE A 15 11.67 14.61 21.79
CA PHE A 15 10.24 14.70 22.12
C PHE A 15 10.01 15.16 23.55
N THR A 16 10.76 14.61 24.51
CA THR A 16 10.73 15.02 25.92
C THR A 16 11.11 16.50 26.07
N THR A 17 12.14 16.95 25.36
CA THR A 17 12.56 18.35 25.37
C THR A 17 11.47 19.29 24.84
N ILE A 18 10.79 18.89 23.75
CA ILE A 18 9.67 19.66 23.19
C ILE A 18 8.53 19.77 24.21
N ILE A 19 8.16 18.66 24.87
CA ILE A 19 7.12 18.65 25.92
C ILE A 19 7.49 19.62 27.05
N ILE A 20 8.71 19.51 27.59
CA ILE A 20 9.19 20.40 28.67
C ILE A 20 9.15 21.86 28.22
N CYS A 21 9.53 22.16 26.98
CA CYS A 21 9.48 23.54 26.46
C CYS A 21 8.04 24.06 26.37
N ILE A 22 7.10 23.22 25.91
CA ILE A 22 5.67 23.57 25.83
C ILE A 22 5.10 23.81 27.23
N GLU A 23 5.35 22.93 28.19
CA GLU A 23 4.90 23.09 29.56
C GLU A 23 5.48 24.37 30.21
N ARG A 24 6.79 24.61 30.05
CA ARG A 24 7.41 25.81 30.52
C ARG A 24 6.83 27.07 29.89
N PHE A 25 6.58 27.06 28.59
CA PHE A 25 5.94 28.18 27.90
C PHE A 25 4.54 28.46 28.48
N ILE A 26 3.79 27.42 28.76
CA ILE A 26 2.45 27.50 29.36
C ILE A 26 2.52 28.08 30.77
N ILE A 27 3.46 27.62 31.61
CA ILE A 27 3.63 28.09 33.00
C ILE A 27 4.07 29.56 33.03
N LEU A 28 4.97 29.99 32.15
CA LEU A 28 5.53 31.33 32.11
C LEU A 28 4.60 32.37 31.45
N THR A 29 3.52 31.97 30.80
CA THR A 29 2.59 32.91 30.15
C THR A 29 1.77 33.65 31.23
N VAL A 30 1.99 34.96 31.35
CA VAL A 30 1.28 35.88 32.26
C VAL A 30 0.02 36.42 31.59
N GLY A 31 -1.16 36.30 32.20
CA GLY A 31 -2.39 36.89 31.69
C GLY A 31 -3.66 36.15 32.10
N LYS A 32 -4.82 36.80 31.91
CA LYS A 32 -6.14 36.25 32.25
C LYS A 32 -6.45 34.94 31.47
N LEU A 33 -6.99 33.97 32.21
CA LEU A 33 -7.16 32.58 31.82
C LEU A 33 -8.14 32.34 30.63
N GLY A 34 -8.78 33.33 30.02
CA GLY A 34 -9.80 33.22 29.02
C GLY A 34 -9.51 32.19 27.90
N TRP A 35 -9.19 32.65 26.70
CA TRP A 35 -8.88 31.81 25.53
C TRP A 35 -7.65 30.90 25.73
N MET A 36 -6.63 31.43 26.48
CA MET A 36 -5.42 30.67 26.78
C MET A 36 -5.70 29.46 27.68
N GLY A 37 -6.67 29.56 28.61
CA GLY A 37 -7.10 28.43 29.44
C GLY A 37 -7.74 27.33 28.64
N PHE A 38 -8.52 27.65 27.61
CA PHE A 38 -9.12 26.69 26.71
C PHE A 38 -8.05 25.93 25.89
N ILE A 39 -7.07 26.65 25.32
CA ILE A 39 -5.95 26.04 24.57
C ILE A 39 -5.16 25.10 25.48
N ARG A 40 -4.92 25.47 26.74
CA ARG A 40 -4.24 24.61 27.71
C ARG A 40 -5.04 23.34 28.01
N GLY A 41 -6.35 23.47 28.24
CA GLY A 41 -7.21 22.32 28.47
C GLY A 41 -7.23 21.36 27.27
N LEU A 42 -7.27 21.91 26.05
CA LEU A 42 -7.20 21.11 24.82
C LEU A 42 -5.84 20.38 24.70
N LEU A 43 -4.74 21.08 25.02
CA LEU A 43 -3.40 20.48 24.97
C LEU A 43 -3.26 19.37 26.03
N ALA A 44 -3.74 19.61 27.27
CA ALA A 44 -3.79 18.63 28.33
C ALA A 44 -4.57 17.37 27.92
N PHE A 45 -5.73 17.55 27.26
CA PHE A 45 -6.53 16.45 26.72
C PHE A 45 -5.76 15.65 25.66
N LEU A 46 -5.12 16.33 24.69
CA LEU A 46 -4.34 15.65 23.65
C LEU A 46 -3.15 14.88 24.24
N MET A 47 -2.45 15.48 25.22
CA MET A 47 -1.34 14.82 25.89
C MET A 47 -1.79 13.60 26.72
N ALA A 48 -2.95 13.69 27.37
CA ALA A 48 -3.54 12.55 28.08
C ALA A 48 -3.92 11.41 27.13
N VAL A 49 -4.52 11.72 25.96
CA VAL A 49 -4.85 10.72 24.93
C VAL A 49 -3.59 10.03 24.41
N LEU A 50 -2.57 10.78 24.01
CA LEU A 50 -1.32 10.22 23.49
C LEU A 50 -0.58 9.43 24.57
N GLY A 51 -0.49 9.99 25.78
CA GLY A 51 0.19 9.34 26.91
C GLY A 51 -0.50 8.04 27.30
N SER A 52 -1.83 8.02 27.48
CA SER A 52 -2.56 6.79 27.82
C SER A 52 -2.39 5.72 26.75
N THR A 53 -2.51 6.08 25.47
CA THR A 53 -2.34 5.13 24.37
C THR A 53 -0.96 4.47 24.38
N ILE A 54 0.11 5.23 24.62
CA ILE A 54 1.49 4.68 24.71
C ILE A 54 1.64 3.78 25.94
N PHE A 55 1.12 4.20 27.11
CA PHE A 55 1.16 3.40 28.32
C PHE A 55 0.39 2.10 28.17
N ASP A 56 -0.80 2.16 27.57
CA ASP A 56 -1.63 0.99 27.35
C ASP A 56 -0.98 -0.01 26.38
N GLN A 57 -0.29 0.45 25.34
CA GLN A 57 0.50 -0.44 24.48
C GLN A 57 1.60 -1.18 25.26
N ILE A 58 2.22 -0.53 26.23
CA ILE A 58 3.25 -1.17 27.07
C ILE A 58 2.63 -2.18 28.03
N ILE A 59 1.52 -1.81 28.68
CA ILE A 59 0.86 -2.64 29.69
C ILE A 59 0.17 -3.84 29.03
N PHE A 60 -0.54 -3.63 27.92
CA PHE A 60 -1.27 -4.68 27.19
C PHE A 60 -0.43 -5.36 26.10
N LYS A 61 0.90 -5.19 26.09
CA LYS A 61 1.74 -5.71 25.02
C LYS A 61 1.52 -7.18 24.73
N ASN A 62 1.46 -8.02 25.76
CA ASN A 62 1.24 -9.44 25.59
C ASN A 62 -0.15 -9.77 25.02
N ASP A 63 -1.18 -9.03 25.45
CA ASP A 63 -2.55 -9.20 24.95
C ASP A 63 -2.66 -8.70 23.51
N ILE A 64 -1.98 -7.61 23.18
CA ILE A 64 -1.86 -7.08 21.82
C ILE A 64 -1.17 -8.11 20.92
N ASP A 65 -0.06 -8.72 21.35
CA ASP A 65 0.66 -9.75 20.57
C ASP A 65 -0.23 -10.98 20.31
N VAL A 66 -1.03 -11.40 21.29
CA VAL A 66 -2.00 -12.49 21.11
C VAL A 66 -3.10 -12.09 20.13
N LYS A 67 -3.66 -10.88 20.28
CA LYS A 67 -4.72 -10.38 19.40
C LYS A 67 -4.24 -10.18 17.97
N MET A 68 -3.02 -9.71 17.79
CA MET A 68 -2.37 -9.59 16.48
C MET A 68 -2.26 -10.94 15.78
N LYS A 69 -1.88 -12.00 16.51
CA LYS A 69 -1.86 -13.37 15.94
C LYS A 69 -3.26 -13.82 15.50
N GLU A 70 -4.29 -13.50 16.28
CA GLU A 70 -5.67 -13.82 15.93
C GLU A 70 -6.12 -13.06 14.67
N ILE A 71 -5.85 -11.74 14.60
CA ILE A 71 -6.17 -10.91 13.44
C ILE A 71 -5.43 -11.43 12.19
N ARG A 72 -4.14 -11.74 12.31
CA ARG A 72 -3.35 -12.30 11.21
C ARG A 72 -3.86 -13.67 10.77
N ALA A 73 -4.21 -14.54 11.71
CA ALA A 73 -4.80 -15.84 11.37
C ALA A 73 -6.12 -15.69 10.59
N LYS A 74 -6.95 -14.69 10.96
CA LYS A 74 -8.17 -14.38 10.24
C LYS A 74 -7.87 -13.87 8.83
N GLN A 75 -6.94 -12.93 8.67
CA GLN A 75 -6.52 -12.39 7.38
C GLN A 75 -5.94 -13.49 6.46
N ILE A 76 -5.11 -14.39 7.01
CA ILE A 76 -4.59 -15.56 6.27
C ILE A 76 -5.72 -16.45 5.78
N ASN A 77 -6.70 -16.75 6.66
CA ASN A 77 -7.84 -17.59 6.30
C ASN A 77 -8.76 -16.96 5.25
N GLU A 78 -8.82 -15.64 5.17
CA GLU A 78 -9.55 -14.89 4.15
C GLU A 78 -8.75 -14.77 2.84
N ALA A 79 -7.43 -14.57 2.92
CA ALA A 79 -6.56 -14.40 1.76
C ALA A 79 -6.32 -15.70 0.98
N ILE A 80 -6.27 -16.87 1.66
CA ILE A 80 -6.05 -18.17 1.02
C ILE A 80 -7.12 -18.47 -0.04
N PRO A 81 -8.45 -18.46 0.27
CA PRO A 81 -9.48 -18.77 -0.73
C PRO A 81 -9.51 -17.75 -1.86
N GLU A 82 -9.22 -16.48 -1.60
CA GLU A 82 -9.13 -15.46 -2.64
C GLU A 82 -8.01 -15.77 -3.63
N ARG A 83 -6.78 -16.02 -3.15
CA ARG A 83 -5.66 -16.41 -4.02
C ARG A 83 -5.92 -17.73 -4.76
N MET A 84 -6.56 -18.70 -4.11
CA MET A 84 -6.98 -19.95 -4.76
C MET A 84 -7.96 -19.70 -5.90
N ALA A 85 -8.93 -18.80 -5.73
CA ALA A 85 -9.91 -18.46 -6.76
C ALA A 85 -9.27 -17.87 -8.02
N TYR A 86 -8.24 -17.01 -7.86
CA TYR A 86 -7.48 -16.50 -9.01
C TYR A 86 -6.76 -17.64 -9.76
N LEU A 87 -6.09 -18.53 -9.02
CA LEU A 87 -5.41 -19.67 -9.65
C LEU A 87 -6.40 -20.66 -10.32
N ASP A 88 -7.57 -20.85 -9.73
CA ASP A 88 -8.63 -21.70 -10.33
C ASP A 88 -9.15 -21.10 -11.64
N ALA A 89 -9.29 -19.76 -11.70
CA ALA A 89 -9.65 -19.09 -12.94
C ALA A 89 -8.57 -19.25 -14.02
N ASP A 90 -7.29 -19.15 -13.66
CA ASP A 90 -6.18 -19.36 -14.58
C ASP A 90 -6.08 -20.83 -15.05
N ILE A 91 -6.22 -21.78 -14.13
CA ILE A 91 -6.28 -23.23 -14.44
C ILE A 91 -7.41 -23.52 -15.42
N LYS A 92 -8.60 -22.99 -15.15
CA LYS A 92 -9.77 -23.16 -16.02
C LYS A 92 -9.48 -22.60 -17.43
N ARG A 93 -8.96 -21.39 -17.52
CA ARG A 93 -8.62 -20.76 -18.80
C ARG A 93 -7.62 -21.58 -19.60
N VAL A 94 -6.54 -22.06 -18.97
CA VAL A 94 -5.53 -22.90 -19.64
C VAL A 94 -6.10 -24.25 -20.05
N THR A 95 -6.95 -24.86 -19.21
CA THR A 95 -7.62 -26.13 -19.54
C THR A 95 -8.54 -25.97 -20.75
N GLU A 96 -9.32 -24.91 -20.84
CA GLU A 96 -10.17 -24.59 -21.99
C GLU A 96 -9.35 -24.42 -23.28
N GLN A 97 -8.16 -23.81 -23.18
CA GLN A 97 -7.21 -23.65 -24.30
C GLN A 97 -6.68 -25.04 -24.76
N ILE A 98 -6.25 -25.88 -23.81
CA ILE A 98 -5.78 -27.24 -24.08
C ILE A 98 -6.87 -28.03 -24.79
N ASP A 99 -8.11 -27.99 -24.31
CA ASP A 99 -9.25 -28.69 -24.90
C ASP A 99 -9.57 -28.17 -26.29
N SER A 100 -9.51 -26.84 -26.49
CA SER A 100 -9.77 -26.24 -27.80
C SER A 100 -8.74 -26.65 -28.85
N ILE A 101 -7.44 -26.51 -28.51
CA ILE A 101 -6.33 -26.90 -29.41
C ILE A 101 -6.31 -28.42 -29.62
N GLY A 102 -6.61 -29.20 -28.57
CA GLY A 102 -6.70 -30.66 -28.66
C GLY A 102 -7.76 -31.11 -29.67
N ARG A 103 -8.97 -30.52 -29.59
CA ARG A 103 -10.03 -30.83 -30.58
C ARG A 103 -9.65 -30.43 -32.01
N GLU A 104 -9.02 -29.25 -32.16
CA GLU A 104 -8.54 -28.78 -33.46
C GLU A 104 -7.47 -29.74 -34.03
N ASN A 105 -6.54 -30.18 -33.18
CA ASN A 105 -5.46 -31.07 -33.59
C ASN A 105 -5.98 -32.45 -34.02
N ILE A 106 -6.98 -32.99 -33.31
CA ILE A 106 -7.65 -34.24 -33.71
C ILE A 106 -8.26 -34.07 -35.10
N ARG A 107 -8.96 -32.97 -35.36
CA ARG A 107 -9.56 -32.66 -36.66
C ARG A 107 -8.52 -32.58 -37.78
N ILE A 108 -7.38 -31.92 -37.49
CA ILE A 108 -6.26 -31.80 -38.43
C ILE A 108 -5.71 -33.19 -38.78
N TYR A 109 -5.50 -34.07 -37.79
CA TYR A 109 -5.01 -35.42 -38.02
C TYR A 109 -6.01 -36.29 -38.81
N GLU A 110 -7.31 -36.14 -38.63
CA GLU A 110 -8.32 -36.77 -39.46
C GLU A 110 -8.23 -36.35 -40.93
N LEU A 111 -7.99 -35.04 -41.18
CA LEU A 111 -7.81 -34.52 -42.55
C LEU A 111 -6.49 -34.99 -43.17
N LEU A 112 -5.41 -35.02 -42.41
CA LEU A 112 -4.09 -35.50 -42.84
C LEU A 112 -4.13 -37.00 -43.16
N SER A 113 -4.89 -37.81 -42.40
CA SER A 113 -5.02 -39.23 -42.66
C SER A 113 -5.70 -39.53 -44.02
N LYS A 114 -6.60 -38.64 -44.43
CA LYS A 114 -7.28 -38.73 -45.74
C LYS A 114 -6.44 -38.19 -46.88
N ASN A 115 -5.69 -37.10 -46.67
CA ASN A 115 -4.91 -36.41 -47.69
C ASN A 115 -3.51 -36.03 -47.15
N PRO A 116 -2.56 -36.98 -47.06
CA PRO A 116 -1.25 -36.74 -46.50
C PRO A 116 -0.36 -35.84 -47.37
N VAL A 117 -0.61 -35.85 -48.67
CA VAL A 117 0.06 -35.02 -49.69
C VAL A 117 -0.96 -34.27 -50.52
N ILE A 118 -0.62 -33.09 -50.96
CA ILE A 118 -1.41 -32.30 -51.90
C ILE A 118 -0.63 -32.06 -53.19
N VAL A 119 -1.35 -31.92 -54.28
CA VAL A 119 -0.75 -31.64 -55.59
C VAL A 119 -0.62 -30.13 -55.75
N ALA A 120 0.59 -29.62 -55.66
CA ALA A 120 0.87 -28.24 -56.04
C ALA A 120 1.02 -28.13 -57.54
N THR A 121 0.31 -27.20 -58.15
CA THR A 121 0.36 -26.94 -59.59
C THR A 121 1.10 -25.63 -59.80
N ASP A 122 2.33 -25.73 -60.32
CA ASP A 122 3.10 -24.55 -60.73
C ASP A 122 2.83 -24.28 -62.22
N VAL A 123 2.22 -23.16 -62.51
CA VAL A 123 1.94 -22.67 -63.85
C VAL A 123 3.01 -21.70 -64.24
N SER A 124 3.90 -22.06 -65.13
CA SER A 124 4.94 -21.20 -65.67
C SER A 124 4.60 -20.88 -67.12
N THR A 125 4.45 -19.60 -67.42
CA THR A 125 4.28 -19.12 -68.78
C THR A 125 5.59 -18.57 -69.30
N THR A 126 6.17 -19.25 -70.29
CA THR A 126 7.41 -18.85 -70.93
C THR A 126 7.11 -18.45 -72.36
N THR A 127 7.60 -17.30 -72.77
CA THR A 127 7.53 -16.84 -74.18
C THR A 127 8.64 -17.54 -74.97
N LYS A 128 8.30 -18.38 -75.94
CA LYS A 128 9.26 -19.05 -76.80
C LYS A 128 9.18 -18.47 -78.20
N GLN A 129 10.30 -18.05 -78.73
CA GLN A 129 10.42 -17.58 -80.11
C GLN A 129 10.28 -18.81 -81.07
N THR A 130 9.24 -18.84 -81.87
CA THR A 130 8.93 -20.04 -82.70
C THR A 130 9.30 -19.79 -84.19
N GLY A 131 9.58 -18.56 -84.59
CA GLY A 131 9.93 -18.21 -85.99
C GLY A 131 10.10 -16.74 -86.21
N VAL A 132 10.32 -16.32 -87.45
CA VAL A 132 10.39 -14.94 -87.89
C VAL A 132 9.35 -14.71 -88.95
N ASP A 133 8.58 -13.65 -88.84
CA ASP A 133 7.58 -13.24 -89.85
C ASP A 133 8.24 -12.79 -91.15
N LYS A 134 7.47 -12.69 -92.21
CA LYS A 134 7.98 -12.22 -93.54
C LYS A 134 8.65 -10.87 -93.55
N ASP A 135 8.40 -10.05 -92.50
CA ASP A 135 8.99 -8.76 -92.25
C ASP A 135 10.18 -8.75 -91.28
N GLY A 136 10.68 -9.94 -90.87
CA GLY A 136 11.84 -10.09 -90.00
C GLY A 136 11.57 -9.93 -88.50
N ASN A 137 10.31 -9.83 -88.02
CA ASN A 137 9.96 -9.74 -86.64
C ASN A 137 9.83 -11.14 -85.96
N PRO A 138 10.30 -11.33 -84.73
CA PRO A 138 10.20 -12.56 -84.03
C PRO A 138 8.74 -12.93 -83.70
N ILE A 139 8.27 -14.11 -84.09
CA ILE A 139 6.96 -14.67 -83.69
C ILE A 139 7.14 -15.28 -82.31
N GLU A 140 6.51 -14.66 -81.30
CA GLU A 140 6.54 -15.14 -79.90
C GLU A 140 5.29 -15.97 -79.63
N GLU A 141 5.46 -17.21 -79.22
CA GLU A 141 4.39 -18.08 -78.76
C GLU A 141 4.49 -18.24 -77.21
N LYS A 142 3.38 -17.94 -76.54
CA LYS A 142 3.30 -18.14 -75.07
C LYS A 142 3.03 -19.62 -74.77
N VAL A 143 4.07 -20.32 -74.33
CA VAL A 143 3.94 -21.70 -73.91
C VAL A 143 3.71 -21.77 -72.41
N THR A 144 2.53 -22.18 -72.02
CA THR A 144 2.19 -22.41 -70.61
C THR A 144 2.52 -23.86 -70.27
N SER A 145 3.54 -24.02 -69.40
CA SER A 145 3.87 -25.33 -68.80
C SER A 145 3.21 -25.47 -67.44
N VAL A 146 2.49 -26.53 -67.25
CA VAL A 146 1.83 -26.89 -65.96
C VAL A 146 2.64 -28.03 -65.35
N ASN A 147 3.39 -27.73 -64.29
CA ASN A 147 4.15 -28.72 -63.56
C ASN A 147 3.42 -29.10 -62.28
N LYS A 148 3.07 -30.38 -62.11
CA LYS A 148 2.41 -30.91 -60.94
C LYS A 148 3.43 -31.63 -60.09
N ARG A 149 3.59 -31.19 -58.83
CA ARG A 149 4.44 -31.84 -57.85
C ARG A 149 3.65 -32.17 -56.57
N ASN A 150 3.94 -33.33 -56.01
CA ASN A 150 3.39 -33.67 -54.66
C ASN A 150 4.19 -32.92 -53.61
N VAL A 151 3.47 -32.17 -52.75
CA VAL A 151 4.03 -31.47 -51.60
C VAL A 151 3.34 -31.97 -50.35
N GLU A 152 4.08 -31.95 -49.25
CA GLU A 152 3.53 -32.27 -47.93
C GLU A 152 2.35 -31.34 -47.63
N ASN A 153 1.31 -31.87 -47.01
CA ASN A 153 0.13 -31.08 -46.68
C ASN A 153 0.48 -30.02 -45.62
N PRO A 154 0.21 -28.73 -45.86
CA PRO A 154 0.52 -27.65 -44.91
C PRO A 154 -0.08 -27.84 -43.52
N LEU A 155 -1.16 -28.62 -43.41
CA LEU A 155 -1.78 -29.00 -42.14
C LEU A 155 -0.82 -29.75 -41.21
N SER A 156 0.24 -30.42 -41.76
CA SER A 156 1.24 -31.08 -40.92
C SER A 156 2.04 -30.08 -40.09
N GLY A 157 2.36 -28.93 -40.69
CA GLY A 157 3.01 -27.82 -39.97
C GLY A 157 2.13 -27.24 -38.86
N GLN A 158 0.83 -27.12 -39.12
CA GLN A 158 -0.16 -26.65 -38.13
C GLN A 158 -0.33 -27.67 -36.99
N ALA A 159 -0.42 -28.95 -37.28
CA ALA A 159 -0.47 -30.02 -36.28
C ALA A 159 0.74 -29.95 -35.34
N LYS A 160 1.94 -29.80 -35.89
CA LYS A 160 3.18 -29.66 -35.10
C LYS A 160 3.21 -28.39 -34.25
N ALA A 161 2.70 -27.28 -34.78
CA ALA A 161 2.57 -26.04 -34.01
C ALA A 161 1.58 -26.22 -32.84
N ASN A 162 0.45 -26.88 -33.07
CA ASN A 162 -0.52 -27.17 -32.03
C ASN A 162 0.04 -28.12 -30.96
N GLU A 163 0.83 -29.12 -31.32
CA GLU A 163 1.53 -30.00 -30.36
C GLU A 163 2.47 -29.23 -29.46
N ASN A 164 3.25 -28.32 -30.03
CA ASN A 164 4.15 -27.44 -29.24
C ASN A 164 3.35 -26.55 -28.29
N ALA A 165 2.27 -25.93 -28.77
CA ALA A 165 1.38 -25.12 -27.93
C ALA A 165 0.74 -25.96 -26.81
N LEU A 166 0.27 -27.17 -27.08
CA LEU A 166 -0.26 -28.10 -26.06
C LEU A 166 0.81 -28.42 -25.00
N LYS A 167 2.06 -28.66 -25.42
CA LYS A 167 3.17 -28.91 -24.49
C LYS A 167 3.43 -27.72 -23.58
N ASP A 168 3.37 -26.50 -24.11
CA ASP A 168 3.60 -25.28 -23.34
C ASP A 168 2.44 -24.98 -22.39
N TYR A 169 1.19 -25.16 -22.84
CA TYR A 169 0.02 -25.02 -21.98
C TYR A 169 -0.01 -26.07 -20.85
N ASN A 170 0.39 -27.31 -21.14
CA ASN A 170 0.50 -28.33 -20.09
C ASN A 170 1.59 -27.97 -19.03
N LYS A 171 2.69 -27.36 -19.44
CA LYS A 171 3.68 -26.83 -18.47
C LYS A 171 3.09 -25.72 -17.62
N GLN A 172 2.33 -24.78 -18.21
CA GLN A 172 1.67 -23.72 -17.47
C GLN A 172 0.64 -24.29 -16.50
N LEU A 173 -0.17 -25.24 -16.93
CA LEU A 173 -1.15 -25.93 -16.09
C LEU A 173 -0.48 -26.57 -14.87
N ASN A 174 0.61 -27.31 -15.05
CA ASN A 174 1.38 -27.92 -13.97
C ASN A 174 1.94 -26.85 -13.02
N SER A 175 2.45 -25.74 -13.56
CA SER A 175 2.95 -24.61 -12.76
C SER A 175 1.85 -23.99 -11.88
N TYR A 176 0.64 -23.74 -12.43
CA TYR A 176 -0.48 -23.22 -11.66
C TYR A 176 -0.99 -24.20 -10.61
N GLN A 177 -1.02 -25.51 -10.92
CA GLN A 177 -1.39 -26.54 -9.94
C GLN A 177 -0.39 -26.63 -8.80
N GLN A 178 0.92 -26.54 -9.07
CA GLN A 178 1.96 -26.48 -8.04
C GLN A 178 1.83 -25.19 -7.19
N ALA A 179 1.64 -24.05 -7.84
CA ALA A 179 1.40 -22.80 -7.13
C ALA A 179 0.17 -22.88 -6.22
N LYS A 180 -0.92 -23.51 -6.69
CA LYS A 180 -2.14 -23.72 -5.88
C LYS A 180 -1.88 -24.59 -4.65
N MET A 181 -1.06 -25.62 -4.74
CA MET A 181 -0.69 -26.46 -3.59
C MET A 181 0.14 -25.68 -2.55
N GLN A 182 0.90 -24.69 -2.99
CA GLN A 182 1.77 -23.90 -2.12
C GLN A 182 1.13 -22.60 -1.61
N VAL A 183 -0.09 -22.25 -2.07
CA VAL A 183 -0.75 -20.99 -1.71
C VAL A 183 -0.82 -20.77 -0.21
N ALA A 184 -1.21 -21.80 0.54
CA ALA A 184 -1.36 -21.68 1.99
C ALA A 184 -0.03 -21.36 2.70
N ASP A 185 1.07 -21.99 2.25
CA ASP A 185 2.40 -21.78 2.84
C ASP A 185 2.96 -20.41 2.44
N VAL A 186 2.76 -20.01 1.20
CA VAL A 186 3.18 -18.68 0.70
C VAL A 186 2.43 -17.58 1.44
N VAL A 187 1.11 -17.68 1.55
CA VAL A 187 0.30 -16.67 2.25
C VAL A 187 0.69 -16.60 3.71
N ARG A 188 0.87 -17.73 4.41
CA ARG A 188 1.32 -17.73 5.81
C ARG A 188 2.66 -17.02 5.95
N LYS A 189 3.62 -17.36 5.10
CA LYS A 189 4.94 -16.75 5.13
C LYS A 189 4.90 -15.24 4.88
N ASP A 190 4.12 -14.80 3.89
CA ASP A 190 3.94 -13.37 3.58
C ASP A 190 3.42 -12.58 4.80
N TYR A 191 2.47 -13.16 5.57
CA TYR A 191 1.90 -12.53 6.75
C TYR A 191 2.77 -12.68 8.02
N GLU A 192 3.54 -13.77 8.16
CA GLU A 192 4.44 -13.99 9.30
C GLU A 192 5.69 -13.12 9.21
N GLU A 193 6.24 -12.92 8.01
CA GLU A 193 7.41 -12.08 7.75
C GLU A 193 7.06 -10.57 7.68
N ALA A 194 5.79 -10.21 7.59
CA ALA A 194 5.37 -8.82 7.61
C ALA A 194 5.64 -8.17 8.98
N ASP A 195 6.41 -7.08 8.97
CA ASP A 195 6.66 -6.28 10.18
C ASP A 195 5.35 -5.76 10.78
N THR A 196 5.23 -5.83 12.10
CA THR A 196 4.11 -5.23 12.81
C THR A 196 4.27 -3.72 12.82
N GLY A 197 3.29 -3.03 12.23
CA GLY A 197 3.23 -1.57 12.25
C GLY A 197 2.54 -1.05 13.51
N PHE A 198 2.91 0.16 13.94
CA PHE A 198 2.26 0.85 15.06
C PHE A 198 0.73 0.92 14.92
N LEU A 199 0.22 1.13 13.69
CA LEU A 199 -1.22 1.21 13.43
C LEU A 199 -1.93 -0.13 13.62
N GLU A 200 -1.26 -1.25 13.31
CA GLU A 200 -1.79 -2.59 13.53
C GLU A 200 -1.86 -2.90 15.02
N GLU A 201 -0.82 -2.55 15.80
CA GLU A 201 -0.84 -2.68 17.26
C GLU A 201 -1.94 -1.83 17.88
N LEU A 202 -2.14 -0.61 17.37
CA LEU A 202 -3.22 0.27 17.81
C LEU A 202 -4.60 -0.32 17.50
N GLN A 203 -4.79 -0.90 16.32
CA GLN A 203 -6.03 -1.58 15.94
C GLN A 203 -6.30 -2.79 16.84
N ALA A 204 -5.27 -3.57 17.17
CA ALA A 204 -5.38 -4.69 18.10
C ALA A 204 -5.77 -4.21 19.50
N LEU A 205 -5.16 -3.13 19.99
CA LEU A 205 -5.50 -2.51 21.28
C LEU A 205 -6.98 -2.10 21.30
N PHE A 206 -7.47 -1.37 20.29
CA PHE A 206 -8.87 -0.97 20.23
C PHE A 206 -9.82 -2.17 20.16
N SER A 207 -9.45 -3.23 19.43
CA SER A 207 -10.23 -4.48 19.40
C SER A 207 -10.32 -5.12 20.79
N ILE A 208 -9.23 -5.13 21.57
CA ILE A 208 -9.21 -5.63 22.95
C ILE A 208 -10.14 -4.77 23.85
N LEU A 209 -10.08 -3.44 23.71
CA LEU A 209 -10.92 -2.52 24.49
C LEU A 209 -12.42 -2.70 24.17
N GLU A 210 -12.76 -2.98 22.91
CA GLU A 210 -14.14 -3.25 22.47
C GLU A 210 -14.66 -4.57 23.01
N GLU A 211 -13.83 -5.62 23.05
CA GLU A 211 -14.21 -6.96 23.50
C GLU A 211 -14.21 -7.09 25.05
N SER A 212 -13.33 -6.36 25.76
CA SER A 212 -13.14 -6.49 27.20
C SER A 212 -13.54 -5.23 27.97
N LYS A 213 -14.64 -5.28 28.71
CA LYS A 213 -15.06 -4.19 29.62
C LYS A 213 -14.04 -3.87 30.70
N ILE A 214 -13.24 -4.88 31.12
CA ILE A 214 -12.18 -4.70 32.12
C ILE A 214 -11.03 -3.91 31.54
N ALA A 215 -10.60 -4.26 30.32
CA ALA A 215 -9.56 -3.51 29.60
C ALA A 215 -10.00 -2.07 29.33
N LEU A 216 -11.26 -1.87 28.89
CA LEU A 216 -11.83 -0.53 28.68
C LEU A 216 -11.87 0.27 30.00
N GLY A 217 -12.26 -0.34 31.10
CA GLY A 217 -12.28 0.31 32.41
C GLY A 217 -10.87 0.74 32.86
N PHE A 218 -9.88 -0.10 32.64
CA PHE A 218 -8.48 0.21 32.96
C PHE A 218 -7.94 1.33 32.09
N TYR A 219 -8.19 1.28 30.76
CA TYR A 219 -7.85 2.36 29.83
C TYR A 219 -8.45 3.68 30.26
N ALA A 220 -9.77 3.69 30.56
CA ALA A 220 -10.46 4.90 31.00
C ALA A 220 -9.90 5.45 32.33
N PHE A 221 -9.54 4.56 33.27
CA PHE A 221 -8.89 4.95 34.53
C PHE A 221 -7.53 5.61 34.27
N LEU A 222 -6.71 5.01 33.44
CA LEU A 222 -5.36 5.52 33.14
C LEU A 222 -5.42 6.84 32.36
N PHE A 223 -6.33 6.93 31.39
CA PHE A 223 -6.63 8.17 30.68
C PHE A 223 -7.05 9.29 31.63
N LEU A 224 -8.02 9.00 32.52
CA LEU A 224 -8.50 9.97 33.50
C LEU A 224 -7.40 10.40 34.46
N PHE A 225 -6.58 9.46 34.93
CA PHE A 225 -5.46 9.75 35.80
C PHE A 225 -4.46 10.69 35.13
N LEU A 226 -4.04 10.42 33.90
CA LEU A 226 -3.13 11.29 33.16
C LEU A 226 -3.76 12.65 32.87
N MET A 227 -5.03 12.69 32.51
CA MET A 227 -5.77 13.94 32.31
C MET A 227 -5.83 14.79 33.59
N LEU A 228 -6.03 14.16 34.76
CA LEU A 228 -6.04 14.88 36.05
C LEU A 228 -4.64 15.41 36.41
N LEU A 229 -3.58 14.68 36.10
CA LEU A 229 -2.20 15.17 36.29
C LEU A 229 -1.93 16.42 35.43
N GLU A 230 -2.31 16.41 34.17
CA GLU A 230 -2.15 17.56 33.27
C GLU A 230 -3.02 18.75 33.70
N LEU A 231 -4.27 18.50 34.11
CA LEU A 231 -5.14 19.55 34.62
C LEU A 231 -4.66 20.12 35.95
N LEU A 232 -3.97 19.36 36.80
CA LEU A 232 -3.43 19.82 38.06
C LEU A 232 -2.41 20.97 37.83
N VAL A 233 -1.58 20.88 36.82
CA VAL A 233 -0.65 21.96 36.43
C VAL A 233 -1.41 23.21 35.99
N VAL A 234 -2.53 23.04 35.27
CA VAL A 234 -3.37 24.17 34.82
C VAL A 234 -4.13 24.81 35.99
N THR A 235 -4.70 23.99 36.89
CA THR A 235 -5.51 24.47 38.03
C THR A 235 -4.66 25.07 39.14
N SER A 236 -3.46 24.54 39.41
CA SER A 236 -2.55 25.11 40.40
C SER A 236 -2.20 26.56 40.04
N LYS A 237 -2.03 26.88 38.75
CA LYS A 237 -1.81 28.24 38.30
C LYS A 237 -3.07 29.11 38.29
N GLY A 238 -4.26 28.52 38.12
CA GLY A 238 -5.54 29.25 38.15
C GLY A 238 -6.06 29.51 39.54
N GLY A 239 -5.65 28.70 40.53
CA GLY A 239 -6.10 28.79 41.94
C GLY A 239 -5.23 29.70 42.81
N ASP A 240 -3.96 29.87 42.48
CA ASP A 240 -3.11 30.87 43.12
C ASP A 240 -3.45 32.25 42.55
N GLY A 241 -4.32 32.96 43.24
CA GLY A 241 -4.58 34.37 42.98
C GLY A 241 -3.26 35.15 43.10
N ASN A 242 -2.78 35.69 41.97
CA ASN A 242 -1.61 36.54 41.83
C ASN A 242 -0.36 36.03 42.62
N CYS A 243 0.31 35.06 42.06
CA CYS A 243 1.66 34.69 42.53
C CYS A 243 2.53 35.93 42.61
N ASP A 244 3.44 36.03 43.64
CA ASP A 244 4.37 37.15 43.80
C ASP A 244 5.10 37.53 42.51
N TYR A 245 5.40 36.54 41.67
CA TYR A 245 5.97 36.74 40.35
C TYR A 245 5.01 37.46 39.39
N ASP A 246 3.75 37.13 39.37
CA ASP A 246 2.73 37.77 38.51
C ASP A 246 2.52 39.22 38.95
N LEU A 247 2.52 39.49 40.27
CA LEU A 247 2.46 40.86 40.81
C LEU A 247 3.69 41.69 40.41
N ILE A 248 4.89 41.13 40.49
CA ILE A 248 6.12 41.81 40.07
C ILE A 248 6.10 42.11 38.57
N VAL A 249 5.71 41.14 37.72
CA VAL A 249 5.64 41.30 36.26
C VAL A 249 4.55 42.31 35.88
N GLU A 250 3.37 42.26 36.50
CA GLU A 250 2.30 43.22 36.28
C GLU A 250 2.72 44.63 36.67
N HIS A 251 3.41 44.79 37.81
CA HIS A 251 3.96 46.06 38.23
C HIS A 251 5.00 46.62 37.25
N GLN A 252 5.93 45.77 36.79
CA GLN A 252 6.91 46.18 35.77
C GLN A 252 6.27 46.53 34.42
N LEU A 253 5.24 45.81 33.99
CA LEU A 253 4.49 46.12 32.78
C LEU A 253 3.75 47.46 32.91
N ASN A 254 3.15 47.73 34.06
CA ASN A 254 2.46 48.99 34.32
C ASN A 254 3.43 50.18 34.34
N ILE A 255 4.61 50.04 34.95
CA ILE A 255 5.66 51.06 34.88
C ILE A 255 6.08 51.32 33.45
N LYS A 256 6.36 50.25 32.67
CA LYS A 256 6.76 50.38 31.26
C LYS A 256 5.68 51.05 30.42
N LYS A 257 4.41 50.69 30.62
CA LYS A 257 3.27 51.28 29.91
C LYS A 257 3.08 52.77 30.22
N ASN A 258 3.27 53.15 31.49
CA ASN A 258 3.21 54.55 31.91
C ASN A 258 4.39 55.37 31.35
N THR A 259 5.60 54.82 31.35
CA THR A 259 6.79 55.47 30.76
C THR A 259 6.61 55.65 29.24
N LEU A 260 6.07 54.68 28.55
CA LEU A 260 5.77 54.78 27.11
C LEU A 260 4.72 55.85 26.82
N LYS A 261 3.62 55.91 27.59
CA LYS A 261 2.60 56.97 27.44
C LYS A 261 3.18 58.35 27.69
N GLN A 262 3.97 58.53 28.74
CA GLN A 262 4.62 59.82 29.02
C GLN A 262 5.61 60.24 27.91
N THR A 263 6.30 59.27 27.32
CA THR A 263 7.23 59.52 26.21
C THR A 263 6.46 59.92 24.94
N GLU A 264 5.33 59.23 24.69
CA GLU A 264 4.44 59.52 23.55
C GLU A 264 3.83 60.93 23.68
N GLU A 265 3.33 61.32 24.86
CA GLU A 265 2.80 62.66 25.16
C GLU A 265 3.89 63.76 25.01
N ARG A 266 5.10 63.48 25.42
CA ARG A 266 6.25 64.44 25.27
C ARG A 266 6.60 64.57 23.75
N LEU A 267 6.54 63.51 22.98
CA LEU A 267 6.84 63.58 21.54
C LEU A 267 5.73 64.29 20.76
N LEU A 268 4.47 64.10 21.17
CA LEU A 268 3.33 64.80 20.56
C LEU A 268 3.35 66.29 20.85
N ASN A 269 3.63 66.71 22.12
CA ASN A 269 3.74 68.11 22.49
C ASN A 269 4.93 68.82 21.83
N LYS A 270 6.00 68.07 21.48
CA LYS A 270 7.18 68.63 20.81
C LYS A 270 6.98 68.80 19.28
N LYS A 271 5.92 68.27 18.74
CA LYS A 271 5.53 68.37 17.31
C LYS A 271 4.51 69.50 17.06
N GLY A 272 4.01 70.13 18.12
CA GLY A 272 3.03 71.24 18.10
C GLY A 272 3.60 72.63 18.27
N ASP A 273 4.92 72.76 18.63
CA ASP A 273 5.72 73.95 18.59
C ASP A 273 6.64 73.90 17.34
#